data_4765530db659c11a3ff23ef2c6055c03
#
_entry.id   4765530db659c11a3ff23ef2c6055c03
#
_cell.length_a   1.000
_cell.length_b   1.000
_cell.length_c   1.000
_cell.angle_alpha   90.00
_cell.angle_beta   90.00
_cell.angle_gamma   90.00
#
_symmetry.space_group_name_H-M   'P 1'
#
loop_
_entity.id
_entity.type
_entity.pdbx_description
1 polymer ?
#
loop_
_entity_poly.entity_id
_entity_poly.type
_entity_poly.pdbx_seq_one_letter_code
_entity_poly.pdbx_strand_id
1 'polypeptide(L)'
;MRRHITYLLLLMMCPLMGWAQINTDRVMAIGRNALYFEDYVLSIQYFNQVINAKPYLADPYFFRGLAKINLDDFPGAESDCTEAIERNPFVVNAYQVRGLARIQQDKLADAVNDYLKALEMDPENIALWHNLALCRIRQKEYDAAKNDLDRLIVVSPRYTKA
;
A
#
# COMPACT_ATOMS: atom_id res chain seq x y z
N MET A 1 -38.84 -5.81 -46.66
CA MET A 1 -37.38 -6.04 -46.79
C MET A 1 -36.50 -4.83 -46.51
N ARG A 2 -36.84 -3.58 -46.89
CA ARG A 2 -35.98 -2.41 -46.64
C ARG A 2 -35.83 -2.04 -45.11
N ARG A 3 -36.82 -2.27 -44.27
CA ARG A 3 -36.78 -1.96 -42.82
C ARG A 3 -35.84 -2.85 -42.00
N HIS A 4 -35.63 -4.10 -42.39
CA HIS A 4 -34.75 -5.02 -41.69
C HIS A 4 -33.27 -4.81 -42.00
N ILE A 5 -32.96 -4.24 -43.17
CA ILE A 5 -31.58 -3.92 -43.59
C ILE A 5 -31.07 -2.72 -42.80
N THR A 6 -31.92 -1.73 -42.48
CA THR A 6 -31.54 -0.57 -41.67
C THR A 6 -31.23 -0.94 -40.21
N TYR A 7 -31.92 -1.92 -39.61
CA TYR A 7 -31.60 -2.43 -38.29
C TYR A 7 -30.32 -3.27 -38.27
N LEU A 8 -30.05 -4.01 -39.32
CA LEU A 8 -28.80 -4.78 -39.44
C LEU A 8 -27.58 -3.88 -39.61
N LEU A 9 -27.69 -2.77 -40.33
CA LEU A 9 -26.64 -1.76 -40.48
C LEU A 9 -26.42 -0.96 -39.18
N LEU A 10 -27.45 -0.71 -38.39
CA LEU A 10 -27.34 -0.06 -37.08
C LEU A 10 -26.67 -0.99 -36.05
N LEU A 11 -26.88 -2.30 -36.13
CA LEU A 11 -26.20 -3.30 -35.27
C LEU A 11 -24.72 -3.49 -35.66
N MET A 12 -24.37 -3.29 -36.94
CA MET A 12 -22.97 -3.32 -37.41
C MET A 12 -22.20 -2.02 -37.13
N MET A 13 -22.88 -0.92 -36.82
CA MET A 13 -22.29 0.31 -36.35
C MET A 13 -22.17 0.34 -34.78
N CYS A 14 -22.31 -0.80 -34.09
CA CYS A 14 -21.78 -0.93 -32.78
C CYS A 14 -20.26 -0.65 -32.89
N PRO A 15 -19.77 0.49 -32.43
CA PRO A 15 -18.38 0.84 -32.68
C PRO A 15 -17.56 -0.31 -32.13
N LEU A 16 -16.67 -0.82 -32.95
CA LEU A 16 -15.41 -1.37 -32.51
C LEU A 16 -14.65 -0.22 -31.78
N MET A 17 -15.24 0.31 -30.73
CA MET A 17 -14.49 0.92 -29.69
C MET A 17 -13.64 -0.21 -29.12
N GLY A 18 -12.57 -0.50 -29.84
CA GLY A 18 -11.43 -1.17 -29.27
C GLY A 18 -11.13 -0.35 -28.03
N TRP A 19 -11.62 -0.85 -26.91
CA TRP A 19 -11.20 -0.36 -25.62
C TRP A 19 -9.69 -0.51 -25.66
N ALA A 20 -8.99 0.59 -25.88
CA ALA A 20 -7.55 0.60 -25.79
C ALA A 20 -7.25 0.13 -24.38
N GLN A 21 -7.01 -1.17 -24.26
CA GLN A 21 -6.77 -1.81 -22.97
C GLN A 21 -5.56 -1.10 -22.38
N ILE A 22 -5.81 -0.34 -21.32
CA ILE A 22 -4.75 0.41 -20.64
C ILE A 22 -3.66 -0.58 -20.28
N ASN A 23 -2.44 -0.31 -20.76
CA ASN A 23 -1.27 -1.08 -20.32
C ASN A 23 -0.98 -0.77 -18.86
N THR A 24 -1.64 -1.51 -17.97
CA THR A 24 -1.55 -1.32 -16.51
C THR A 24 -0.13 -1.41 -15.98
N ASP A 25 0.73 -2.22 -16.60
CA ASP A 25 2.12 -2.39 -16.14
C ASP A 25 2.93 -1.11 -16.42
N ARG A 26 2.71 -0.50 -17.59
CA ARG A 26 3.31 0.80 -17.92
C ARG A 26 2.79 1.91 -17.01
N VAL A 27 1.49 1.94 -16.76
CA VAL A 27 0.86 2.94 -15.86
C VAL A 27 1.38 2.79 -14.43
N MET A 28 1.51 1.54 -13.93
CA MET A 28 2.15 1.25 -12.65
C MET A 28 3.59 1.75 -12.58
N ALA A 29 4.37 1.52 -13.64
CA ALA A 29 5.75 1.99 -13.68
C ALA A 29 5.85 3.53 -13.63
N ILE A 30 4.98 4.23 -14.35
CA ILE A 30 4.91 5.70 -14.30
C ILE A 30 4.50 6.19 -12.91
N GLY A 31 3.48 5.56 -12.30
CA GLY A 31 3.04 5.90 -10.94
C GLY A 31 4.16 5.71 -9.90
N ARG A 32 4.92 4.61 -9.99
CA ARG A 32 6.08 4.38 -9.11
C ARG A 32 7.20 5.38 -9.34
N ASN A 33 7.46 5.77 -10.59
CA ASN A 33 8.44 6.82 -10.88
C ASN A 33 8.00 8.17 -10.31
N ALA A 34 6.73 8.56 -10.46
CA ALA A 34 6.20 9.78 -9.84
C ALA A 34 6.36 9.74 -8.30
N LEU A 35 6.08 8.58 -7.68
CA LEU A 35 6.27 8.36 -6.24
C LEU A 35 7.75 8.53 -5.84
N TYR A 36 8.68 7.96 -6.61
CA TYR A 36 10.12 8.07 -6.38
C TYR A 36 10.63 9.51 -6.46
N PHE A 37 10.07 10.32 -7.37
CA PHE A 37 10.39 11.74 -7.50
C PHE A 37 9.50 12.64 -6.61
N GLU A 38 8.82 12.06 -5.63
CA GLU A 38 7.98 12.75 -4.64
C GLU A 38 6.78 13.51 -5.23
N ASP A 39 6.41 13.23 -6.49
CA ASP A 39 5.16 13.73 -7.06
C ASP A 39 3.99 12.82 -6.64
N TYR A 40 3.63 12.92 -5.36
CA TYR A 40 2.62 12.05 -4.74
C TYR A 40 1.24 12.20 -5.37
N VAL A 41 0.86 13.43 -5.75
CA VAL A 41 -0.44 13.70 -6.35
C VAL A 41 -0.55 13.01 -7.72
N LEU A 42 0.48 13.14 -8.54
CA LEU A 42 0.54 12.49 -9.85
C LEU A 42 0.58 10.95 -9.70
N SER A 43 1.35 10.44 -8.73
CA SER A 43 1.44 9.00 -8.48
C SER A 43 0.06 8.41 -8.12
N ILE A 44 -0.73 9.09 -7.28
CA ILE A 44 -2.09 8.71 -6.91
C ILE A 44 -2.99 8.64 -8.16
N GLN A 45 -2.88 9.61 -9.07
CA GLN A 45 -3.66 9.60 -10.32
C GLN A 45 -3.38 8.36 -11.18
N TYR A 46 -2.12 7.97 -11.30
CA TYR A 46 -1.75 6.75 -12.04
C TYR A 46 -2.20 5.48 -11.36
N PHE A 47 -2.07 5.38 -10.02
CA PHE A 47 -2.56 4.22 -9.29
C PHE A 47 -4.10 4.11 -9.36
N ASN A 48 -4.83 5.23 -9.35
CA ASN A 48 -6.27 5.24 -9.59
C ASN A 48 -6.63 4.65 -10.96
N GLN A 49 -5.87 4.96 -12.02
CA GLN A 49 -6.10 4.39 -13.35
C GLN A 49 -5.91 2.86 -13.34
N VAL A 50 -4.88 2.36 -12.63
CA VAL A 50 -4.64 0.91 -12.51
C VAL A 50 -5.75 0.25 -11.71
N ILE A 51 -6.16 0.84 -10.57
CA ILE A 51 -7.24 0.32 -9.72
C ILE A 51 -8.55 0.24 -10.50
N ASN A 52 -8.89 1.28 -11.27
CA ASN A 52 -10.10 1.29 -12.11
C ASN A 52 -10.08 0.20 -13.17
N ALA A 53 -8.90 -0.09 -13.75
CA ALA A 53 -8.76 -1.11 -14.78
C ALA A 53 -8.67 -2.54 -14.20
N LYS A 54 -7.99 -2.70 -13.06
CA LYS A 54 -7.72 -3.99 -12.40
C LYS A 54 -7.88 -3.87 -10.87
N PRO A 55 -9.10 -3.79 -10.34
CA PRO A 55 -9.36 -3.56 -8.92
C PRO A 55 -8.95 -4.73 -7.99
N TYR A 56 -8.60 -5.87 -8.57
CA TYR A 56 -8.19 -7.06 -7.82
C TYR A 56 -6.68 -7.09 -7.50
N LEU A 57 -5.87 -6.18 -8.06
CA LEU A 57 -4.45 -6.10 -7.78
C LEU A 57 -4.19 -5.43 -6.42
N ALA A 58 -3.30 -5.99 -5.62
CA ALA A 58 -2.91 -5.44 -4.32
C ALA A 58 -1.97 -4.22 -4.45
N ASP A 59 -0.97 -4.33 -5.36
CA ASP A 59 0.12 -3.36 -5.49
C ASP A 59 -0.33 -1.90 -5.68
N PRO A 60 -1.31 -1.57 -6.56
CA PRO A 60 -1.67 -0.18 -6.77
C PRO A 60 -2.32 0.45 -5.53
N TYR A 61 -3.02 -0.32 -4.71
CA TYR A 61 -3.52 0.17 -3.42
C TYR A 61 -2.38 0.42 -2.45
N PHE A 62 -1.43 -0.51 -2.33
CA PHE A 62 -0.25 -0.32 -1.48
C PHE A 62 0.53 0.95 -1.86
N PHE A 63 0.86 1.12 -3.14
CA PHE A 63 1.62 2.29 -3.59
C PHE A 63 0.81 3.59 -3.45
N ARG A 64 -0.52 3.56 -3.63
CA ARG A 64 -1.37 4.71 -3.38
C ARG A 64 -1.43 5.07 -1.90
N GLY A 65 -1.50 4.07 -1.02
CA GLY A 65 -1.40 4.25 0.43
C GLY A 65 -0.06 4.86 0.84
N LEU A 66 1.05 4.41 0.22
CA LEU A 66 2.38 4.98 0.43
C LEU A 66 2.48 6.44 -0.05
N ALA A 67 1.83 6.80 -1.16
CA ALA A 67 1.76 8.19 -1.60
C ALA A 67 0.93 9.07 -0.63
N LYS A 68 -0.19 8.54 -0.14
CA LYS A 68 -1.08 9.25 0.79
C LYS A 68 -0.44 9.53 2.14
N ILE A 69 0.37 8.60 2.68
CA ILE A 69 1.05 8.82 3.95
C ILE A 69 2.04 9.99 3.86
N ASN A 70 2.68 10.18 2.69
CA ASN A 70 3.56 11.31 2.45
C ASN A 70 2.82 12.64 2.24
N LEU A 71 1.51 12.60 2.04
CA LEU A 71 0.62 13.76 1.98
C LEU A 71 -0.17 13.97 3.28
N ASP A 72 0.20 13.26 4.37
CA ASP A 72 -0.47 13.27 5.66
C ASP A 72 -1.94 12.80 5.62
N ASP A 73 -2.38 12.15 4.52
CA ASP A 73 -3.68 11.49 4.44
C ASP A 73 -3.61 10.12 5.12
N PHE A 74 -3.47 10.12 6.46
CA PHE A 74 -3.33 8.90 7.24
C PHE A 74 -4.57 7.98 7.18
N PRO A 75 -5.81 8.50 7.24
CA PRO A 75 -6.99 7.66 7.08
C PRO A 75 -7.07 7.03 5.68
N GLY A 76 -6.74 7.77 4.63
CA GLY A 76 -6.71 7.26 3.27
C GLY A 76 -5.60 6.23 3.05
N ALA A 77 -4.43 6.40 3.68
CA ALA A 77 -3.34 5.45 3.65
C ALA A 77 -3.71 4.14 4.37
N GLU A 78 -4.35 4.23 5.56
CA GLU A 78 -4.85 3.06 6.30
C GLU A 78 -5.86 2.26 5.47
N SER A 79 -6.83 2.95 4.84
CA SER A 79 -7.83 2.33 3.97
C SER A 79 -7.18 1.61 2.79
N ASP A 80 -6.27 2.27 2.07
CA ASP A 80 -5.62 1.69 0.90
C ASP A 80 -4.72 0.49 1.27
N CYS A 81 -3.97 0.57 2.35
CA CYS A 81 -3.19 -0.57 2.82
C CYS A 81 -4.08 -1.74 3.28
N THR A 82 -5.26 -1.48 3.83
CA THR A 82 -6.24 -2.52 4.16
C THR A 82 -6.72 -3.22 2.90
N GLU A 83 -7.10 -2.47 1.85
CA GLU A 83 -7.47 -3.00 0.55
C GLU A 83 -6.34 -3.84 -0.10
N ALA A 84 -5.08 -3.40 0.08
CA ALA A 84 -3.92 -4.17 -0.41
C ALA A 84 -3.78 -5.51 0.33
N ILE A 85 -3.90 -5.51 1.65
CA ILE A 85 -3.77 -6.69 2.51
C ILE A 85 -4.91 -7.69 2.26
N GLU A 86 -6.14 -7.23 2.06
CA GLU A 86 -7.28 -8.08 1.74
C GLU A 86 -7.08 -8.84 0.41
N ARG A 87 -6.43 -8.22 -0.57
CA ARG A 87 -6.11 -8.84 -1.87
C ARG A 87 -4.90 -9.75 -1.82
N ASN A 88 -3.90 -9.36 -1.04
CA ASN A 88 -2.69 -10.15 -0.82
C ASN A 88 -2.17 -9.98 0.62
N PRO A 89 -2.44 -10.93 1.51
CA PRO A 89 -2.04 -10.85 2.92
C PRO A 89 -0.53 -11.01 3.15
N PHE A 90 0.26 -11.26 2.10
CA PHE A 90 1.71 -11.42 2.20
C PHE A 90 2.49 -10.16 1.82
N VAL A 91 1.83 -9.02 1.62
CA VAL A 91 2.49 -7.72 1.35
C VAL A 91 2.97 -7.12 2.67
N VAL A 92 4.16 -7.52 3.13
CA VAL A 92 4.78 -7.06 4.39
C VAL A 92 4.77 -5.53 4.52
N ASN A 93 5.16 -4.83 3.45
CA ASN A 93 5.22 -3.38 3.43
C ASN A 93 3.85 -2.70 3.60
N ALA A 94 2.75 -3.37 3.24
CA ALA A 94 1.41 -2.81 3.45
C ALA A 94 1.04 -2.76 4.94
N TYR A 95 1.42 -3.79 5.71
CA TYR A 95 1.28 -3.76 7.17
C TYR A 95 2.15 -2.66 7.79
N GLN A 96 3.39 -2.50 7.32
CA GLN A 96 4.28 -1.45 7.81
C GLN A 96 3.69 -0.06 7.57
N VAL A 97 3.24 0.24 6.37
CA VAL A 97 2.65 1.55 6.01
C VAL A 97 1.34 1.77 6.76
N ARG A 98 0.49 0.73 6.91
CA ARG A 98 -0.74 0.82 7.69
C ARG A 98 -0.45 1.09 9.17
N GLY A 99 0.54 0.41 9.74
CA GLY A 99 1.00 0.66 11.10
C GLY A 99 1.48 2.10 11.31
N LEU A 100 2.26 2.65 10.37
CA LEU A 100 2.68 4.06 10.41
C LEU A 100 1.48 5.01 10.36
N ALA A 101 0.51 4.76 9.45
CA ALA A 101 -0.71 5.56 9.36
C ALA A 101 -1.53 5.50 10.66
N ARG A 102 -1.59 4.35 11.32
CA ARG A 102 -2.26 4.13 12.60
C ARG A 102 -1.58 4.85 13.75
N ILE A 103 -0.24 4.89 13.79
CA ILE A 103 0.51 5.68 14.78
C ILE A 103 0.14 7.16 14.71
N GLN A 104 0.05 7.71 13.51
CA GLN A 104 -0.31 9.12 13.31
C GLN A 104 -1.74 9.43 13.72
N GLN A 105 -2.61 8.42 13.74
CA GLN A 105 -3.99 8.50 14.21
C GLN A 105 -4.15 8.11 15.70
N ASP A 106 -3.05 7.91 16.43
CA ASP A 106 -3.02 7.43 17.83
C ASP A 106 -3.66 6.05 18.06
N LYS A 107 -3.79 5.24 16.99
CA LYS A 107 -4.28 3.85 17.02
C LYS A 107 -3.14 2.88 17.33
N LEU A 108 -2.48 3.09 18.48
CA LEU A 108 -1.22 2.42 18.81
C LEU A 108 -1.34 0.88 18.90
N ALA A 109 -2.43 0.37 19.48
CA ALA A 109 -2.65 -1.07 19.61
C ALA A 109 -2.80 -1.76 18.24
N ASP A 110 -3.51 -1.11 17.31
CA ASP A 110 -3.67 -1.62 15.96
C ASP A 110 -2.36 -1.57 15.17
N ALA A 111 -1.54 -0.54 15.39
CA ALA A 111 -0.21 -0.43 14.80
C ALA A 111 0.74 -1.54 15.30
N VAL A 112 0.72 -1.86 16.60
CA VAL A 112 1.47 -2.99 17.18
C VAL A 112 1.07 -4.30 16.50
N ASN A 113 -0.23 -4.56 16.32
CA ASN A 113 -0.72 -5.76 15.64
C ASN A 113 -0.21 -5.85 14.20
N ASP A 114 -0.18 -4.73 13.47
CA ASP A 114 0.35 -4.68 12.11
C ASP A 114 1.84 -5.02 12.06
N TYR A 115 2.64 -4.43 12.94
CA TYR A 115 4.08 -4.72 12.99
C TYR A 115 4.38 -6.16 13.40
N LEU A 116 3.64 -6.71 14.37
CA LEU A 116 3.78 -8.11 14.74
C LEU A 116 3.44 -9.02 13.56
N LYS A 117 2.36 -8.71 12.81
CA LYS A 117 1.98 -9.48 11.63
C LYS A 117 3.03 -9.39 10.51
N ALA A 118 3.61 -8.22 10.30
CA ALA A 118 4.72 -8.05 9.36
C ALA A 118 5.96 -8.84 9.78
N LEU A 119 6.29 -8.87 11.09
CA LEU A 119 7.43 -9.60 11.65
C LEU A 119 7.26 -11.13 11.61
N GLU A 120 6.04 -11.65 11.58
CA GLU A 120 5.80 -13.09 11.31
C GLU A 120 6.32 -13.49 9.93
N MET A 121 6.28 -12.58 8.95
CA MET A 121 6.68 -12.81 7.56
C MET A 121 8.13 -12.40 7.29
N ASP A 122 8.61 -11.37 7.97
CA ASP A 122 9.97 -10.84 7.82
C ASP A 122 10.59 -10.53 9.20
N PRO A 123 11.01 -11.58 9.94
CA PRO A 123 11.49 -11.46 11.33
C PRO A 123 12.83 -10.74 11.47
N GLU A 124 13.58 -10.55 10.37
CA GLU A 124 14.87 -9.86 10.38
C GLU A 124 14.77 -8.37 9.99
N ASN A 125 13.56 -7.87 9.79
CA ASN A 125 13.33 -6.49 9.37
C ASN A 125 13.54 -5.51 10.53
N ILE A 126 14.66 -4.82 10.46
CA ILE A 126 15.10 -3.84 11.47
C ILE A 126 14.09 -2.71 11.64
N ALA A 127 13.52 -2.21 10.52
CA ALA A 127 12.57 -1.10 10.57
C ALA A 127 11.27 -1.49 11.28
N LEU A 128 10.82 -2.75 11.14
CA LEU A 128 9.63 -3.25 11.83
C LEU A 128 9.86 -3.34 13.34
N TRP A 129 11.00 -3.91 13.78
CA TRP A 129 11.36 -3.96 15.21
C TRP A 129 11.48 -2.58 15.83
N HIS A 130 12.13 -1.65 15.12
CA HIS A 130 12.24 -0.27 15.58
C HIS A 130 10.86 0.40 15.74
N ASN A 131 9.99 0.30 14.75
CA ASN A 131 8.65 0.90 14.78
C ASN A 131 7.76 0.25 15.85
N LEU A 132 7.87 -1.07 16.06
CA LEU A 132 7.17 -1.78 17.12
C LEU A 132 7.59 -1.26 18.50
N ALA A 133 8.91 -1.14 18.73
CA ALA A 133 9.44 -0.60 19.99
C ALA A 133 8.95 0.84 20.25
N LEU A 134 8.94 1.70 19.21
CA LEU A 134 8.41 3.07 19.32
C LEU A 134 6.92 3.08 19.72
N CYS A 135 6.10 2.21 19.12
CA CYS A 135 4.69 2.07 19.51
C CYS A 135 4.54 1.72 20.98
N ARG A 136 5.30 0.72 21.45
CA ARG A 136 5.25 0.27 22.83
C ARG A 136 5.75 1.32 23.82
N ILE A 137 6.78 2.08 23.47
CA ILE A 137 7.22 3.24 24.27
C ILE A 137 6.08 4.27 24.41
N ARG A 138 5.38 4.58 23.32
CA ARG A 138 4.22 5.50 23.37
C ARG A 138 3.06 4.95 24.20
N GLN A 139 2.88 3.62 24.24
CA GLN A 139 1.92 2.93 25.10
C GLN A 139 2.39 2.80 26.56
N LYS A 140 3.64 3.20 26.87
CA LYS A 140 4.31 3.04 28.16
C LYS A 140 4.58 1.58 28.55
N GLU A 141 4.63 0.68 27.58
CA GLU A 141 4.96 -0.74 27.73
C GLU A 141 6.49 -0.93 27.64
N TYR A 142 7.22 -0.36 28.59
CA TYR A 142 8.67 -0.22 28.52
C TYR A 142 9.42 -1.55 28.51
N ASP A 143 8.95 -2.56 29.26
CA ASP A 143 9.58 -3.89 29.28
C ASP A 143 9.44 -4.61 27.94
N ALA A 144 8.26 -4.49 27.31
CA ALA A 144 8.05 -5.05 25.97
C ALA A 144 8.87 -4.31 24.92
N ALA A 145 8.93 -2.98 24.97
CA ALA A 145 9.75 -2.16 24.08
C ALA A 145 11.25 -2.50 24.21
N LYS A 146 11.73 -2.74 25.43
CA LYS A 146 13.12 -3.18 25.67
C LYS A 146 13.39 -4.51 24.99
N ASN A 147 12.50 -5.50 25.11
CA ASN A 147 12.64 -6.79 24.46
C ASN A 147 12.71 -6.66 22.93
N ASP A 148 11.91 -5.76 22.34
CA ASP A 148 11.95 -5.51 20.88
C ASP A 148 13.29 -4.88 20.46
N LEU A 149 13.82 -3.95 21.25
CA LEU A 149 15.13 -3.34 21.00
C LEU A 149 16.26 -4.35 21.16
N ASP A 150 16.18 -5.25 22.15
CA ASP A 150 17.14 -6.34 22.32
C ASP A 150 17.12 -7.28 21.10
N ARG A 151 15.96 -7.56 20.53
CA ARG A 151 15.83 -8.30 19.26
C ARG A 151 16.46 -7.55 18.09
N LEU A 152 16.22 -6.25 18.00
CA LEU A 152 16.83 -5.41 16.97
C LEU A 152 18.36 -5.46 17.01
N ILE A 153 18.95 -5.44 18.21
CA ILE A 153 20.41 -5.55 18.43
C ILE A 153 20.93 -6.90 17.93
N VAL A 154 20.20 -7.98 18.15
CA VAL A 154 20.56 -9.33 17.69
C VAL A 154 20.52 -9.42 16.16
N VAL A 155 19.47 -8.87 15.54
CA VAL A 155 19.29 -8.88 14.09
C VAL A 155 20.30 -7.96 13.39
N SER A 156 20.67 -6.85 14.02
CA SER A 156 21.65 -5.93 13.45
C SER A 156 22.67 -5.42 14.47
N PRO A 157 23.74 -6.17 14.72
CA PRO A 157 24.79 -5.78 15.66
C PRO A 157 25.51 -4.46 15.31
N ARG A 158 25.37 -3.97 14.06
CA ARG A 158 25.94 -2.69 13.62
C ARG A 158 25.20 -1.47 14.14
N TYR A 159 23.93 -1.60 14.55
CA TYR A 159 23.15 -0.50 15.12
C TYR A 159 23.62 -0.07 16.53
N THR A 160 24.42 -0.90 17.18
CA THR A 160 24.92 -0.65 18.54
C THR A 160 26.18 0.19 18.61
N LYS A 161 26.76 0.58 17.47
CA LYS A 161 28.03 1.34 17.41
C LYS A 161 27.86 2.80 17.00
N ALA A 162 26.62 3.29 16.89
CA ALA A 162 26.28 4.69 16.68
C ALA A 162 25.70 5.30 17.97
#